data_6f2fd01ab3216265ef6d7829c603b653
#
_entry.id   6f2fd01ab3216265ef6d7829c603b653
#
_cell.length_a   1.000
_cell.length_b   1.000
_cell.length_c   1.000
_cell.angle_alpha   90.00
_cell.angle_beta   90.00
_cell.angle_gamma   90.00
#
_symmetry.space_group_name_H-M   'P 1'
#
loop_
_entity.id
_entity.type
_entity.pdbx_description
1 polymer ?
#
loop_
_entity_poly.entity_id
_entity_poly.type
_entity_poly.pdbx_seq_one_letter_code
_entity_poly.pdbx_strand_id
1 'polypeptide(L)'
;MTLEDLISNLKNDKLDLEIKLCSLCDFYFNSSSYQENAKIIANAHDNNQINLISLVAQVVDKFGKNELIDIGQFEHVFFNLVVLTNRLDFPELINIVLNFEKIFENDRNWFHYLQKIAQKNFSYAEYLFNFVVNSLDTHYDKLGVAVASLTIFDPIKTKEFILNHFDSKEKNIDSLLNAVRFLKYSSTTDAHQILDKTNYLINNEQLNGSQFSQILEIITNIFLQHNNLESQVVNTIELILGKIASTEISEKAAYLLFFEGAKISKILKQYFYQMIINAENISHQVCNNLSLTIENQSTDEDLRELIEVVEQLLLKHENISIKNFHTYYICKNSDLLNKIVTRWFLSKKKKLWESASDIITSNQIKSLHVDISWVNNFKEEDSIFLTKKVIGWLYIHEYLMLNFIIDILNYIKNPEIVLQILDLAFQYVIINYEPQHVALFFDLDNYTEKETKNKIIELNTQHEAMYNNIKQANDLKELACPLEHSRLIQYKRHRENEKINKSADAQSAFADLFTKRVMLYGETYIHIANTENNEITLQENALSSFSYSMTLPLQYFTDPILLEYQRRIFMNQGVEK
;
A
#
# COMPACT_ATOMS: atom_id res chain seq x y z
N MET A 1 -25.83 -33.79 6.34
CA MET A 1 -27.18 -33.51 5.80
C MET A 1 -27.25 -34.18 4.46
N THR A 2 -28.26 -35.00 4.22
CA THR A 2 -28.41 -35.68 2.93
C THR A 2 -28.95 -34.72 1.87
N LEU A 3 -28.78 -35.05 0.57
CA LEU A 3 -29.33 -34.24 -0.53
C LEU A 3 -30.87 -34.13 -0.40
N GLU A 4 -31.54 -35.20 0.05
CA GLU A 4 -32.97 -35.23 0.25
C GLU A 4 -33.42 -34.31 1.37
N ASP A 5 -32.68 -34.24 2.49
CA ASP A 5 -32.95 -33.32 3.58
C ASP A 5 -32.79 -31.86 3.13
N LEU A 6 -31.78 -31.58 2.31
CA LEU A 6 -31.46 -30.24 1.81
C LEU A 6 -32.54 -29.77 0.81
N ILE A 7 -32.94 -30.61 -0.11
CA ILE A 7 -34.00 -30.33 -1.09
C ILE A 7 -35.36 -30.16 -0.39
N SER A 8 -35.66 -31.01 0.59
CA SER A 8 -36.88 -30.93 1.39
C SER A 8 -36.96 -29.64 2.16
N ASN A 9 -35.86 -29.25 2.80
CA ASN A 9 -35.75 -27.97 3.54
C ASN A 9 -35.93 -26.76 2.63
N LEU A 10 -35.35 -26.77 1.43
CA LEU A 10 -35.51 -25.69 0.45
C LEU A 10 -36.92 -25.59 -0.13
N LYS A 11 -37.69 -26.69 -0.18
CA LYS A 11 -39.07 -26.72 -0.72
C LYS A 11 -40.12 -26.31 0.28
N ASN A 12 -39.93 -26.58 1.56
CA ASN A 12 -41.01 -26.54 2.56
C ASN A 12 -41.11 -25.23 3.36
N ASP A 13 -40.10 -24.38 3.37
CA ASP A 13 -40.07 -23.17 4.19
C ASP A 13 -39.78 -21.91 3.36
N LYS A 14 -40.80 -21.14 3.09
CA LYS A 14 -40.69 -19.91 2.31
C LYS A 14 -40.07 -18.73 3.07
N LEU A 15 -40.05 -18.78 4.41
CA LEU A 15 -39.65 -17.62 5.23
C LEU A 15 -38.14 -17.48 5.49
N ASP A 16 -37.34 -18.60 5.41
CA ASP A 16 -35.94 -18.61 5.79
C ASP A 16 -35.02 -19.09 4.66
N LEU A 17 -35.46 -19.00 3.41
CA LEU A 17 -34.69 -19.52 2.27
C LEU A 17 -33.34 -18.82 2.10
N GLU A 18 -33.31 -17.50 2.23
CA GLU A 18 -32.09 -16.69 2.15
C GLU A 18 -31.12 -17.02 3.27
N ILE A 19 -31.60 -17.15 4.50
CA ILE A 19 -30.77 -17.48 5.67
C ILE A 19 -30.22 -18.91 5.52
N LYS A 20 -31.03 -19.84 5.06
CA LYS A 20 -30.61 -21.24 4.82
C LYS A 20 -29.61 -21.34 3.68
N LEU A 21 -29.81 -20.65 2.55
CA LEU A 21 -28.84 -20.61 1.46
C LEU A 21 -27.53 -19.99 1.92
N CYS A 22 -27.56 -18.89 2.63
CA CYS A 22 -26.36 -18.25 3.17
C CYS A 22 -25.62 -19.16 4.16
N SER A 23 -26.33 -19.78 5.10
CA SER A 23 -25.72 -20.66 6.10
C SER A 23 -25.16 -21.96 5.52
N LEU A 24 -25.76 -22.47 4.43
CA LEU A 24 -25.33 -23.71 3.77
C LEU A 24 -24.20 -23.52 2.76
N CYS A 25 -24.09 -22.34 2.17
CA CYS A 25 -23.23 -22.06 1.02
C CYS A 25 -22.37 -20.81 1.24
N ASP A 26 -22.01 -20.51 2.51
CA ASP A 26 -21.14 -19.37 2.83
C ASP A 26 -19.72 -19.60 2.32
N PHE A 27 -19.38 -18.93 1.22
CA PHE A 27 -18.07 -19.00 0.59
C PHE A 27 -16.98 -18.18 1.32
N TYR A 28 -17.35 -17.31 2.26
CA TYR A 28 -16.37 -16.51 3.02
C TYR A 28 -15.50 -17.37 3.93
N PHE A 29 -16.02 -18.49 4.43
CA PHE A 29 -15.28 -19.32 5.37
C PHE A 29 -14.44 -20.42 4.73
N ASN A 30 -14.37 -20.50 3.40
CA ASN A 30 -13.53 -21.45 2.64
C ASN A 30 -13.55 -22.90 3.17
N SER A 31 -14.60 -23.32 3.84
CA SER A 31 -14.70 -24.67 4.35
C SER A 31 -15.13 -25.64 3.24
N SER A 32 -14.50 -26.81 3.18
CA SER A 32 -14.82 -27.84 2.19
C SER A 32 -16.30 -28.25 2.21
N SER A 33 -16.93 -28.24 3.37
CA SER A 33 -18.35 -28.61 3.55
C SER A 33 -19.31 -27.63 2.86
N TYR A 34 -19.02 -26.32 2.86
CA TYR A 34 -19.85 -25.34 2.17
C TYR A 34 -19.73 -25.45 0.65
N GLN A 35 -18.54 -25.71 0.14
CA GLN A 35 -18.34 -25.91 -1.30
C GLN A 35 -19.04 -27.19 -1.79
N GLU A 36 -19.07 -28.24 -0.99
CA GLU A 36 -19.83 -29.47 -1.29
C GLU A 36 -21.33 -29.21 -1.32
N ASN A 37 -21.87 -28.49 -0.34
CA ASN A 37 -23.28 -28.12 -0.32
C ASN A 37 -23.68 -27.29 -1.54
N ALA A 38 -22.86 -26.31 -1.93
CA ALA A 38 -23.09 -25.49 -3.11
C ALA A 38 -23.15 -26.34 -4.39
N LYS A 39 -22.25 -27.30 -4.55
CA LYS A 39 -22.27 -28.25 -5.69
C LYS A 39 -23.52 -29.13 -5.67
N ILE A 40 -23.96 -29.57 -4.50
CA ILE A 40 -25.18 -30.40 -4.35
C ILE A 40 -26.41 -29.59 -4.80
N ILE A 41 -26.54 -28.32 -4.37
CA ILE A 41 -27.64 -27.44 -4.77
C ILE A 41 -27.61 -27.15 -6.27
N ALA A 42 -26.45 -26.87 -6.84
CA ALA A 42 -26.30 -26.63 -8.26
C ALA A 42 -26.71 -27.90 -9.08
N ASN A 43 -26.25 -29.09 -8.67
CA ASN A 43 -26.63 -30.34 -9.29
C ASN A 43 -28.15 -30.63 -9.18
N ALA A 44 -28.78 -30.30 -8.06
CA ALA A 44 -30.22 -30.45 -7.88
C ALA A 44 -31.00 -29.54 -8.85
N HIS A 45 -30.49 -28.35 -9.12
CA HIS A 45 -31.04 -27.43 -10.13
C HIS A 45 -30.88 -28.03 -11.54
N ASP A 46 -29.70 -28.50 -11.90
CA ASP A 46 -29.40 -29.06 -13.22
C ASP A 46 -30.24 -30.31 -13.50
N ASN A 47 -30.58 -31.06 -12.45
CA ASN A 47 -31.45 -32.27 -12.52
C ASN A 47 -32.97 -31.97 -12.41
N ASN A 48 -33.39 -30.68 -12.45
CA ASN A 48 -34.78 -30.22 -12.30
C ASN A 48 -35.46 -30.61 -10.96
N GLN A 49 -34.70 -30.89 -9.92
CA GLN A 49 -35.25 -31.18 -8.60
C GLN A 49 -35.67 -29.90 -7.87
N ILE A 50 -34.96 -28.80 -8.14
CA ILE A 50 -35.29 -27.43 -7.69
C ILE A 50 -35.15 -26.47 -8.88
N ASN A 51 -35.82 -25.30 -8.82
CA ASN A 51 -35.57 -24.21 -9.74
C ASN A 51 -34.91 -23.06 -8.94
N LEU A 52 -33.57 -22.98 -8.96
CA LEU A 52 -32.78 -21.99 -8.24
C LEU A 52 -33.15 -20.56 -8.68
N ILE A 53 -33.35 -20.33 -9.98
CA ILE A 53 -33.69 -19.00 -10.52
C ILE A 53 -35.03 -18.51 -9.99
N SER A 54 -36.06 -19.37 -10.03
CA SER A 54 -37.39 -19.05 -9.50
C SER A 54 -37.38 -18.81 -7.98
N LEU A 55 -36.56 -19.56 -7.23
CA LEU A 55 -36.40 -19.33 -5.78
C LEU A 55 -35.80 -17.95 -5.50
N VAL A 56 -34.79 -17.55 -6.27
CA VAL A 56 -34.15 -16.26 -6.13
C VAL A 56 -35.06 -15.11 -6.57
N ALA A 57 -35.86 -15.28 -7.63
CA ALA A 57 -36.85 -14.28 -8.02
C ALA A 57 -37.83 -13.98 -6.87
N GLN A 58 -38.25 -14.99 -6.11
CA GLN A 58 -39.11 -14.81 -4.93
C GLN A 58 -38.39 -14.06 -3.80
N VAL A 59 -37.07 -14.29 -3.63
CA VAL A 59 -36.26 -13.57 -2.63
C VAL A 59 -36.12 -12.11 -3.03
N VAL A 60 -35.79 -11.83 -4.30
CA VAL A 60 -35.68 -10.46 -4.84
C VAL A 60 -36.97 -9.66 -4.66
N ASP A 61 -38.12 -10.30 -4.85
CA ASP A 61 -39.42 -9.68 -4.65
C ASP A 61 -39.67 -9.25 -3.18
N LYS A 62 -39.14 -10.03 -2.23
CA LYS A 62 -39.13 -9.66 -0.81
C LYS A 62 -38.19 -8.52 -0.48
N PHE A 63 -37.01 -8.43 -1.16
CA PHE A 63 -36.09 -7.30 -0.98
C PHE A 63 -36.75 -5.96 -1.28
N GLY A 64 -37.57 -5.89 -2.34
CA GLY A 64 -38.35 -4.69 -2.65
C GLY A 64 -39.37 -4.28 -1.57
N LYS A 65 -39.61 -5.17 -0.59
CA LYS A 65 -40.52 -4.94 0.54
C LYS A 65 -39.78 -4.66 1.87
N ASN A 66 -38.49 -4.44 1.85
CA ASN A 66 -37.64 -4.16 3.04
C ASN A 66 -37.65 -5.27 4.12
N GLU A 67 -37.83 -6.53 3.76
CA GLU A 67 -37.97 -7.64 4.71
C GLU A 67 -36.65 -8.43 4.95
N LEU A 68 -35.48 -7.96 4.46
CA LEU A 68 -34.24 -8.75 4.46
C LEU A 68 -33.09 -8.12 5.24
N ILE A 69 -32.31 -8.98 5.89
CA ILE A 69 -31.33 -8.61 6.92
C ILE A 69 -29.89 -8.46 6.36
N ASP A 70 -29.43 -9.23 5.37
CA ASP A 70 -28.07 -9.13 4.80
C ASP A 70 -28.02 -9.42 3.30
N ILE A 71 -28.07 -8.35 2.54
CA ILE A 71 -28.10 -8.35 1.08
C ILE A 71 -26.74 -8.80 0.50
N GLY A 72 -25.64 -8.35 1.11
CA GLY A 72 -24.30 -8.59 0.57
C GLY A 72 -23.90 -10.07 0.63
N GLN A 73 -24.25 -10.75 1.71
CA GLN A 73 -23.99 -12.18 1.86
C GLN A 73 -24.86 -12.99 0.91
N PHE A 74 -26.14 -12.67 0.80
CA PHE A 74 -27.06 -13.36 -0.11
C PHE A 74 -26.64 -13.21 -1.58
N GLU A 75 -26.28 -12.02 -2.00
CA GLU A 75 -25.75 -11.74 -3.33
C GLU A 75 -24.56 -12.65 -3.65
N HIS A 76 -23.58 -12.66 -2.78
CA HIS A 76 -22.36 -13.44 -2.97
C HIS A 76 -22.65 -14.94 -3.10
N VAL A 77 -23.50 -15.48 -2.21
CA VAL A 77 -23.89 -16.89 -2.23
C VAL A 77 -24.66 -17.23 -3.51
N PHE A 78 -25.65 -16.42 -3.86
CA PHE A 78 -26.48 -16.65 -5.05
C PHE A 78 -25.65 -16.71 -6.33
N PHE A 79 -24.84 -15.70 -6.60
CA PHE A 79 -24.07 -15.68 -7.83
C PHE A 79 -23.03 -16.80 -7.91
N ASN A 80 -22.43 -17.18 -6.78
CA ASN A 80 -21.54 -18.32 -6.75
C ASN A 80 -22.26 -19.66 -7.01
N LEU A 81 -23.48 -19.83 -6.51
CA LEU A 81 -24.32 -20.98 -6.85
C LEU A 81 -24.67 -21.03 -8.33
N VAL A 82 -25.13 -19.91 -8.90
CA VAL A 82 -25.50 -19.81 -10.31
C VAL A 82 -24.28 -20.07 -11.22
N VAL A 83 -23.10 -19.62 -10.80
CA VAL A 83 -21.84 -19.94 -11.53
C VAL A 83 -21.55 -21.45 -11.53
N LEU A 84 -21.99 -22.23 -10.57
CA LEU A 84 -21.79 -23.69 -10.54
C LEU A 84 -22.80 -24.46 -11.38
N THR A 85 -23.95 -23.88 -11.76
CA THR A 85 -24.96 -24.55 -12.56
C THR A 85 -24.57 -24.64 -14.03
N ASN A 86 -25.07 -25.70 -14.72
CA ASN A 86 -24.86 -25.92 -16.15
C ASN A 86 -26.10 -25.62 -16.99
N ARG A 87 -27.27 -25.54 -16.35
CA ARG A 87 -28.56 -25.33 -17.03
C ARG A 87 -29.23 -24.12 -16.42
N LEU A 88 -29.31 -23.00 -17.18
CA LEU A 88 -29.87 -21.74 -16.73
C LEU A 88 -30.90 -21.21 -17.75
N ASP A 89 -32.01 -20.69 -17.23
CA ASP A 89 -32.81 -19.72 -17.98
C ASP A 89 -32.10 -18.35 -17.90
N PHE A 90 -31.21 -18.12 -18.87
CA PHE A 90 -30.34 -16.95 -18.87
C PHE A 90 -31.12 -15.64 -19.08
N PRO A 91 -32.18 -15.58 -19.93
CA PRO A 91 -33.10 -14.44 -19.99
C PRO A 91 -33.72 -14.08 -18.62
N GLU A 92 -34.23 -15.06 -17.87
CA GLU A 92 -34.82 -14.83 -16.55
C GLU A 92 -33.77 -14.33 -15.56
N LEU A 93 -32.55 -14.87 -15.61
CA LEU A 93 -31.43 -14.40 -14.80
C LEU A 93 -31.08 -12.93 -15.07
N ILE A 94 -31.04 -12.49 -16.33
CA ILE A 94 -30.80 -11.08 -16.68
C ILE A 94 -31.89 -10.18 -16.06
N ASN A 95 -33.16 -10.59 -16.15
CA ASN A 95 -34.26 -9.84 -15.56
C ASN A 95 -34.15 -9.72 -14.02
N ILE A 96 -33.70 -10.78 -13.35
CA ILE A 96 -33.43 -10.75 -11.90
C ILE A 96 -32.31 -9.75 -11.59
N VAL A 97 -31.21 -9.78 -12.33
CA VAL A 97 -30.10 -8.83 -12.14
C VAL A 97 -30.54 -7.39 -12.36
N LEU A 98 -31.33 -7.12 -13.40
CA LEU A 98 -31.90 -5.78 -13.63
C LEU A 98 -32.83 -5.32 -12.50
N ASN A 99 -33.58 -6.24 -11.91
CA ASN A 99 -34.41 -5.93 -10.75
C ASN A 99 -33.58 -5.64 -9.52
N PHE A 100 -32.47 -6.37 -9.29
CA PHE A 100 -31.51 -6.04 -8.26
C PHE A 100 -30.95 -4.62 -8.41
N GLU A 101 -30.53 -4.24 -9.62
CA GLU A 101 -30.00 -2.88 -9.88
C GLU A 101 -31.03 -1.79 -9.60
N LYS A 102 -32.31 -2.02 -9.91
CA LYS A 102 -33.38 -1.07 -9.64
C LYS A 102 -33.70 -0.91 -8.13
N ILE A 103 -33.59 -1.99 -7.36
CA ILE A 103 -33.92 -1.99 -5.92
C ILE A 103 -32.77 -1.35 -5.12
N PHE A 104 -31.56 -1.57 -5.54
CA PHE A 104 -30.35 -1.21 -4.77
C PHE A 104 -29.58 -0.07 -5.42
N GLU A 105 -30.14 0.95 -5.92
CA GLU A 105 -29.56 2.21 -6.47
C GLU A 105 -28.03 2.46 -6.23
N ASN A 106 -27.27 1.44 -5.87
CA ASN A 106 -25.90 1.49 -5.42
C ASN A 106 -24.93 1.04 -6.53
N ASP A 107 -23.70 1.58 -6.51
CA ASP A 107 -22.53 1.39 -7.38
C ASP A 107 -22.08 -0.07 -7.60
N ARG A 108 -22.85 -1.06 -7.25
CA ARG A 108 -22.50 -2.48 -7.44
C ARG A 108 -22.81 -2.92 -8.86
N ASN A 109 -21.80 -3.29 -9.58
CA ASN A 109 -21.94 -3.80 -10.96
C ASN A 109 -22.33 -5.29 -10.97
N TRP A 110 -23.62 -5.59 -10.81
CA TRP A 110 -24.19 -6.94 -10.83
C TRP A 110 -23.97 -7.66 -12.16
N PHE A 111 -23.85 -6.93 -13.27
CA PHE A 111 -23.57 -7.49 -14.59
C PHE A 111 -22.20 -8.20 -14.66
N HIS A 112 -21.27 -7.92 -13.74
CA HIS A 112 -20.01 -8.67 -13.65
C HIS A 112 -20.24 -10.18 -13.39
N TYR A 113 -21.24 -10.53 -12.61
CA TYR A 113 -21.59 -11.94 -12.41
C TYR A 113 -22.18 -12.57 -13.66
N LEU A 114 -23.02 -11.84 -14.41
CA LEU A 114 -23.53 -12.31 -15.71
C LEU A 114 -22.38 -12.56 -16.70
N GLN A 115 -21.33 -11.74 -16.68
CA GLN A 115 -20.13 -11.96 -17.49
C GLN A 115 -19.51 -13.34 -17.19
N LYS A 116 -19.27 -13.67 -15.91
CA LYS A 116 -18.68 -14.97 -15.51
C LYS A 116 -19.52 -16.16 -15.97
N ILE A 117 -20.83 -16.02 -15.92
CA ILE A 117 -21.77 -17.07 -16.35
C ILE A 117 -21.80 -17.17 -17.88
N ALA A 118 -21.91 -16.04 -18.57
CA ALA A 118 -21.92 -15.98 -20.01
C ALA A 118 -20.63 -16.51 -20.66
N GLN A 119 -19.48 -16.30 -20.01
CA GLN A 119 -18.19 -16.84 -20.46
C GLN A 119 -18.07 -18.37 -20.47
N LYS A 120 -19.05 -19.09 -19.91
CA LYS A 120 -19.08 -20.56 -19.96
C LYS A 120 -19.70 -21.13 -21.23
N ASN A 121 -20.60 -20.38 -21.88
CA ASN A 121 -21.39 -20.89 -22.98
C ASN A 121 -21.60 -19.80 -24.05
N PHE A 122 -21.28 -20.15 -25.30
CA PHE A 122 -21.46 -19.23 -26.43
C PHE A 122 -22.88 -18.66 -26.53
N SER A 123 -23.92 -19.48 -26.36
CA SER A 123 -25.30 -19.04 -26.46
C SER A 123 -25.69 -18.00 -25.40
N TYR A 124 -25.15 -18.12 -24.19
CA TYR A 124 -25.34 -17.12 -23.13
C TYR A 124 -24.59 -15.82 -23.44
N ALA A 125 -23.34 -15.93 -23.90
CA ALA A 125 -22.54 -14.78 -24.30
C ALA A 125 -23.18 -14.01 -25.46
N GLU A 126 -23.66 -14.73 -26.48
CA GLU A 126 -24.34 -14.13 -27.61
C GLU A 126 -25.68 -13.51 -27.23
N TYR A 127 -26.45 -14.17 -26.36
CA TYR A 127 -27.69 -13.62 -25.84
C TYR A 127 -27.46 -12.32 -25.07
N LEU A 128 -26.50 -12.30 -24.15
CA LEU A 128 -26.16 -11.11 -23.36
C LEU A 128 -25.71 -9.95 -24.26
N PHE A 129 -24.86 -10.24 -25.23
CA PHE A 129 -24.39 -9.25 -26.19
C PHE A 129 -25.55 -8.67 -27.01
N ASN A 130 -26.41 -9.51 -27.59
CA ASN A 130 -27.55 -9.06 -28.38
C ASN A 130 -28.57 -8.30 -27.51
N PHE A 131 -28.78 -8.72 -26.25
CA PHE A 131 -29.65 -8.01 -25.30
C PHE A 131 -29.17 -6.58 -25.08
N VAL A 132 -27.88 -6.38 -24.77
CA VAL A 132 -27.30 -5.07 -24.52
C VAL A 132 -27.29 -4.22 -25.80
N VAL A 133 -26.90 -4.80 -26.94
CA VAL A 133 -26.82 -4.11 -28.23
C VAL A 133 -28.21 -3.63 -28.72
N ASN A 134 -29.25 -4.44 -28.52
CA ASN A 134 -30.61 -4.06 -28.91
C ASN A 134 -31.27 -3.01 -27.98
N SER A 135 -30.69 -2.77 -26.83
CA SER A 135 -31.16 -1.82 -25.82
C SER A 135 -30.08 -0.83 -25.39
N LEU A 136 -29.21 -0.44 -26.31
CA LEU A 136 -28.04 0.42 -26.01
C LEU A 136 -28.42 1.74 -25.36
N ASP A 137 -29.53 2.35 -25.69
CA ASP A 137 -30.00 3.61 -25.11
C ASP A 137 -30.23 3.51 -23.59
N THR A 138 -30.59 2.33 -23.11
CA THR A 138 -30.87 2.09 -21.68
C THR A 138 -29.76 1.34 -20.94
N HIS A 139 -28.89 0.63 -21.66
CA HIS A 139 -27.87 -0.27 -21.07
C HIS A 139 -26.46 -0.01 -21.62
N TYR A 140 -26.16 1.24 -21.99
CA TYR A 140 -24.84 1.60 -22.52
C TYR A 140 -23.70 1.26 -21.58
N ASP A 141 -23.92 1.44 -20.29
CA ASP A 141 -22.99 1.13 -19.20
C ASP A 141 -22.64 -0.38 -19.10
N LYS A 142 -23.47 -1.24 -19.69
CA LYS A 142 -23.29 -2.71 -19.69
C LYS A 142 -22.52 -3.23 -20.91
N LEU A 143 -22.21 -2.36 -21.88
CA LEU A 143 -21.56 -2.78 -23.13
C LEU A 143 -20.21 -3.48 -22.90
N GLY A 144 -19.41 -3.01 -21.93
CA GLY A 144 -18.15 -3.63 -21.57
C GLY A 144 -18.30 -5.09 -21.13
N VAL A 145 -19.30 -5.40 -20.30
CA VAL A 145 -19.61 -6.76 -19.83
C VAL A 145 -20.06 -7.65 -20.98
N ALA A 146 -20.90 -7.15 -21.87
CA ALA A 146 -21.39 -7.87 -23.02
C ALA A 146 -20.27 -8.22 -24.02
N VAL A 147 -19.39 -7.27 -24.31
CA VAL A 147 -18.20 -7.48 -25.16
C VAL A 147 -17.23 -8.45 -24.48
N ALA A 148 -16.94 -8.30 -23.20
CA ALA A 148 -16.07 -9.19 -22.45
C ALA A 148 -16.56 -10.65 -22.44
N SER A 149 -17.88 -10.84 -22.51
CA SER A 149 -18.50 -12.17 -22.55
C SER A 149 -18.35 -12.82 -23.93
N LEU A 150 -18.67 -12.09 -24.99
CA LEU A 150 -18.69 -12.66 -26.35
C LEU A 150 -17.30 -12.74 -26.99
N THR A 151 -16.38 -11.83 -26.67
CA THR A 151 -15.05 -11.79 -27.31
C THR A 151 -14.22 -13.07 -27.13
N ILE A 152 -14.53 -13.87 -26.11
CA ILE A 152 -13.86 -15.16 -25.88
C ILE A 152 -14.23 -16.17 -26.96
N PHE A 153 -15.46 -16.10 -27.49
CA PHE A 153 -16.00 -17.05 -28.47
C PHE A 153 -15.98 -16.49 -29.88
N ASP A 154 -16.29 -15.21 -30.05
CA ASP A 154 -16.34 -14.53 -31.34
C ASP A 154 -15.67 -13.14 -31.28
N PRO A 155 -14.33 -13.11 -31.30
CA PRO A 155 -13.59 -11.85 -31.27
C PRO A 155 -13.78 -11.01 -32.54
N ILE A 156 -14.13 -11.63 -33.67
CA ILE A 156 -14.33 -10.89 -34.93
C ILE A 156 -15.62 -10.06 -34.87
N LYS A 157 -16.74 -10.69 -34.48
CA LYS A 157 -18.04 -10.01 -34.33
C LYS A 157 -17.98 -8.85 -33.35
N THR A 158 -17.32 -9.06 -32.20
CA THR A 158 -17.17 -8.01 -31.18
C THR A 158 -16.31 -6.85 -31.67
N LYS A 159 -15.20 -7.13 -32.35
CA LYS A 159 -14.34 -6.13 -32.94
C LYS A 159 -15.07 -5.29 -33.99
N GLU A 160 -15.74 -5.94 -34.96
CA GLU A 160 -16.47 -5.24 -36.00
C GLU A 160 -17.57 -4.33 -35.45
N PHE A 161 -18.30 -4.82 -34.45
CA PHE A 161 -19.28 -4.00 -33.73
C PHE A 161 -18.63 -2.75 -33.11
N ILE A 162 -17.53 -2.91 -32.40
CA ILE A 162 -16.82 -1.80 -31.74
C ILE A 162 -16.29 -0.81 -32.78
N LEU A 163 -15.66 -1.26 -33.87
CA LEU A 163 -15.16 -0.37 -34.93
C LEU A 163 -16.27 0.47 -35.56
N ASN A 164 -17.42 -0.16 -35.85
CA ASN A 164 -18.59 0.56 -36.38
C ASN A 164 -19.12 1.59 -35.37
N HIS A 165 -19.01 1.27 -34.05
CA HIS A 165 -19.49 2.13 -32.99
C HIS A 165 -18.60 3.35 -32.74
N PHE A 166 -17.28 3.25 -33.01
CA PHE A 166 -16.38 4.42 -33.01
C PHE A 166 -16.81 5.51 -33.97
N ASP A 167 -17.43 5.14 -35.09
CA ASP A 167 -17.85 6.05 -36.14
C ASP A 167 -19.29 6.58 -35.94
N SER A 168 -19.99 6.12 -34.89
CA SER A 168 -21.35 6.60 -34.56
C SER A 168 -21.33 8.04 -34.05
N LYS A 169 -22.32 8.84 -34.42
CA LYS A 169 -22.51 10.20 -33.92
C LYS A 169 -23.05 10.27 -32.50
N GLU A 170 -23.75 9.21 -32.07
CA GLU A 170 -24.39 9.10 -30.74
C GLU A 170 -23.61 8.16 -29.81
N LYS A 171 -22.28 8.16 -29.93
CA LYS A 171 -21.45 7.28 -29.09
C LYS A 171 -21.34 7.79 -27.66
N ASN A 172 -21.53 6.89 -26.71
CA ASN A 172 -21.10 7.09 -25.34
C ASN A 172 -19.64 6.66 -25.21
N ILE A 173 -18.73 7.62 -25.04
CA ILE A 173 -17.28 7.38 -25.03
C ILE A 173 -16.87 6.48 -23.86
N ASP A 174 -17.42 6.68 -22.66
CA ASP A 174 -17.06 5.88 -21.49
C ASP A 174 -17.40 4.40 -21.67
N SER A 175 -18.60 4.12 -22.17
CA SER A 175 -19.05 2.75 -22.42
C SER A 175 -18.28 2.09 -23.57
N LEU A 176 -17.95 2.87 -24.61
CA LEU A 176 -17.13 2.40 -25.71
C LEU A 176 -15.72 2.03 -25.25
N LEU A 177 -15.05 2.92 -24.52
CA LEU A 177 -13.70 2.66 -24.00
C LEU A 177 -13.72 1.48 -23.02
N ASN A 178 -14.74 1.38 -22.16
CA ASN A 178 -14.92 0.23 -21.28
C ASN A 178 -15.09 -1.08 -22.06
N ALA A 179 -15.76 -1.07 -23.20
CA ALA A 179 -15.91 -2.25 -24.05
C ALA A 179 -14.59 -2.63 -24.74
N VAL A 180 -13.86 -1.65 -25.28
CA VAL A 180 -12.59 -1.85 -26.01
C VAL A 180 -11.53 -2.52 -25.15
N ARG A 181 -11.47 -2.19 -23.85
CA ARG A 181 -10.47 -2.78 -22.93
C ARG A 181 -10.57 -4.31 -22.79
N PHE A 182 -11.71 -4.90 -23.13
CA PHE A 182 -11.93 -6.35 -23.07
C PHE A 182 -11.71 -7.07 -24.40
N LEU A 183 -11.43 -6.33 -25.48
CA LEU A 183 -11.20 -6.97 -26.77
C LEU A 183 -9.97 -7.88 -26.75
N LYS A 184 -10.10 -8.99 -27.46
CA LYS A 184 -8.98 -9.85 -27.84
C LYS A 184 -8.67 -9.63 -29.31
N TYR A 185 -7.42 -9.39 -29.61
CA TYR A 185 -6.97 -9.10 -30.97
C TYR A 185 -6.45 -10.36 -31.63
N SER A 186 -7.08 -10.78 -32.72
CA SER A 186 -6.69 -11.97 -33.47
C SER A 186 -5.43 -11.73 -34.31
N SER A 187 -5.16 -10.49 -34.66
CA SER A 187 -4.02 -10.08 -35.48
C SER A 187 -3.47 -8.71 -35.07
N THR A 188 -2.22 -8.47 -35.44
CA THR A 188 -1.60 -7.15 -35.32
C THR A 188 -2.37 -6.05 -36.06
N THR A 189 -2.97 -6.39 -37.21
CA THR A 189 -3.78 -5.46 -37.99
C THR A 189 -5.02 -5.03 -37.21
N ASP A 190 -5.70 -5.94 -36.51
CA ASP A 190 -6.86 -5.62 -35.68
C ASP A 190 -6.50 -4.68 -34.55
N ALA A 191 -5.39 -4.97 -33.86
CA ALA A 191 -4.86 -4.15 -32.79
C ALA A 191 -4.50 -2.74 -33.29
N HIS A 192 -3.89 -2.64 -34.47
CA HIS A 192 -3.53 -1.37 -35.07
C HIS A 192 -4.77 -0.52 -35.42
N GLN A 193 -5.83 -1.12 -35.97
CA GLN A 193 -7.09 -0.41 -36.27
C GLN A 193 -7.71 0.23 -35.01
N ILE A 194 -7.72 -0.50 -33.88
CA ILE A 194 -8.22 0.03 -32.61
C ILE A 194 -7.32 1.16 -32.10
N LEU A 195 -6.01 1.00 -32.23
CA LEU A 195 -5.04 2.03 -31.82
C LEU A 195 -5.23 3.32 -32.62
N ASP A 196 -5.44 3.22 -33.94
CA ASP A 196 -5.72 4.39 -34.81
C ASP A 196 -7.03 5.10 -34.42
N LYS A 197 -8.10 4.33 -34.12
CA LYS A 197 -9.37 4.90 -33.65
C LYS A 197 -9.22 5.56 -32.27
N THR A 198 -8.43 4.97 -31.40
CA THR A 198 -8.11 5.55 -30.09
C THR A 198 -7.33 6.86 -30.23
N ASN A 199 -6.32 6.90 -31.12
CA ASN A 199 -5.58 8.11 -31.44
C ASN A 199 -6.48 9.20 -32.03
N TYR A 200 -7.44 8.80 -32.85
CA TYR A 200 -8.45 9.75 -33.40
C TYR A 200 -9.28 10.36 -32.25
N LEU A 201 -9.74 9.57 -31.28
CA LEU A 201 -10.46 10.10 -30.11
C LEU A 201 -9.61 11.09 -29.33
N ILE A 202 -8.35 10.74 -28.99
CA ILE A 202 -7.43 11.61 -28.26
C ILE A 202 -7.27 12.97 -28.94
N ASN A 203 -7.24 13.01 -30.27
CA ASN A 203 -6.99 14.24 -31.01
C ASN A 203 -8.24 15.09 -31.25
N ASN A 204 -9.42 14.48 -31.35
CA ASN A 204 -10.62 15.13 -31.84
C ASN A 204 -11.74 15.30 -30.80
N GLU A 205 -11.65 14.59 -29.64
CA GLU A 205 -12.66 14.69 -28.60
C GLU A 205 -12.08 15.37 -27.35
N GLN A 206 -12.94 15.99 -26.56
CA GLN A 206 -12.57 16.51 -25.23
C GLN A 206 -12.72 15.39 -24.21
N LEU A 207 -11.62 14.67 -23.93
CA LEU A 207 -11.59 13.57 -23.00
C LEU A 207 -11.24 14.06 -21.58
N ASN A 208 -11.82 13.42 -20.58
CA ASN A 208 -11.50 13.64 -19.17
C ASN A 208 -10.43 12.66 -18.66
N GLY A 209 -9.95 12.85 -17.40
CA GLY A 209 -8.92 12.00 -16.78
C GLY A 209 -9.29 10.53 -16.72
N SER A 210 -10.56 10.20 -16.43
CA SER A 210 -11.04 8.82 -16.37
C SER A 210 -10.99 8.16 -17.76
N GLN A 211 -11.38 8.86 -18.81
CA GLN A 211 -11.32 8.36 -20.19
C GLN A 211 -9.87 8.13 -20.65
N PHE A 212 -8.95 9.04 -20.33
CA PHE A 212 -7.52 8.83 -20.60
C PHE A 212 -6.97 7.64 -19.82
N SER A 213 -7.41 7.41 -18.58
CA SER A 213 -7.00 6.24 -17.79
C SER A 213 -7.48 4.92 -18.43
N GLN A 214 -8.68 4.89 -18.97
CA GLN A 214 -9.19 3.74 -19.73
C GLN A 214 -8.40 3.51 -21.03
N ILE A 215 -8.06 4.57 -21.74
CA ILE A 215 -7.22 4.50 -22.94
C ILE A 215 -5.84 3.93 -22.59
N LEU A 216 -5.23 4.36 -21.47
CA LEU A 216 -3.95 3.82 -21.02
C LEU A 216 -4.03 2.30 -20.77
N GLU A 217 -5.13 1.80 -20.21
CA GLU A 217 -5.36 0.37 -20.06
C GLU A 217 -5.51 -0.35 -21.41
N ILE A 218 -6.27 0.22 -22.35
CA ILE A 218 -6.47 -0.32 -23.69
C ILE A 218 -5.13 -0.49 -24.43
N ILE A 219 -4.32 0.56 -24.48
CA ILE A 219 -3.03 0.52 -25.21
C ILE A 219 -2.03 -0.42 -24.54
N THR A 220 -2.08 -0.53 -23.21
CA THR A 220 -1.28 -1.52 -22.48
C THR A 220 -1.72 -2.94 -22.82
N ASN A 221 -3.02 -3.22 -22.89
CA ASN A 221 -3.56 -4.51 -23.31
C ASN A 221 -3.20 -4.85 -24.77
N ILE A 222 -3.17 -3.86 -25.66
CA ILE A 222 -2.68 -4.02 -27.03
C ILE A 222 -1.21 -4.44 -27.02
N PHE A 223 -0.37 -3.75 -26.26
CA PHE A 223 1.04 -4.10 -26.13
C PHE A 223 1.24 -5.51 -25.58
N LEU A 224 0.50 -5.89 -24.53
CA LEU A 224 0.61 -7.22 -23.92
C LEU A 224 0.22 -8.36 -24.86
N GLN A 225 -0.69 -8.10 -25.80
CA GLN A 225 -1.11 -9.08 -26.82
C GLN A 225 -0.20 -9.03 -28.08
N HIS A 226 0.35 -7.85 -28.42
CA HIS A 226 1.14 -7.60 -29.62
C HIS A 226 2.31 -6.66 -29.33
N ASN A 227 3.40 -7.19 -28.75
CA ASN A 227 4.57 -6.39 -28.34
C ASN A 227 5.33 -5.74 -29.51
N ASN A 228 5.12 -6.22 -30.74
CA ASN A 228 5.66 -5.59 -31.96
C ASN A 228 5.04 -4.22 -32.31
N LEU A 229 3.95 -3.83 -31.61
CA LEU A 229 3.33 -2.50 -31.73
C LEU A 229 3.88 -1.48 -30.71
N GLU A 230 4.99 -1.79 -30.02
CA GLU A 230 5.53 -0.93 -28.96
C GLU A 230 5.70 0.53 -29.38
N SER A 231 6.27 0.78 -30.57
CA SER A 231 6.49 2.15 -31.06
C SER A 231 5.19 2.94 -31.24
N GLN A 232 4.12 2.30 -31.73
CA GLN A 232 2.82 2.93 -31.90
C GLN A 232 2.13 3.18 -30.55
N VAL A 233 2.25 2.23 -29.60
CA VAL A 233 1.77 2.38 -28.24
C VAL A 233 2.48 3.54 -27.55
N VAL A 234 3.80 3.63 -27.67
CA VAL A 234 4.59 4.77 -27.15
C VAL A 234 4.11 6.09 -27.72
N ASN A 235 3.92 6.20 -29.02
CA ASN A 235 3.40 7.43 -29.64
C ASN A 235 2.02 7.83 -29.07
N THR A 236 1.15 6.86 -28.79
CA THR A 236 -0.16 7.13 -28.17
C THR A 236 0.01 7.62 -26.71
N ILE A 237 0.94 7.04 -25.96
CA ILE A 237 1.27 7.48 -24.61
C ILE A 237 1.80 8.92 -24.60
N GLU A 238 2.66 9.28 -25.55
CA GLU A 238 3.17 10.65 -25.71
C GLU A 238 2.03 11.65 -25.98
N LEU A 239 1.03 11.26 -26.80
CA LEU A 239 -0.16 12.08 -27.00
C LEU A 239 -0.94 12.30 -25.70
N ILE A 240 -1.10 11.27 -24.87
CA ILE A 240 -1.76 11.39 -23.56
C ILE A 240 -0.98 12.37 -22.66
N LEU A 241 0.35 12.18 -22.53
CA LEU A 241 1.21 13.04 -21.72
C LEU A 241 1.18 14.51 -22.16
N GLY A 242 1.03 14.78 -23.46
CA GLY A 242 0.92 16.12 -24.00
C GLY A 242 -0.45 16.80 -23.75
N LYS A 243 -1.46 16.05 -23.33
CA LYS A 243 -2.84 16.57 -23.15
C LYS A 243 -3.19 16.86 -21.70
N ILE A 244 -2.84 15.99 -20.77
CA ILE A 244 -3.33 16.07 -19.39
C ILE A 244 -2.39 15.37 -18.40
N ALA A 245 -2.29 15.96 -17.20
CA ALA A 245 -1.57 15.42 -16.05
C ALA A 245 -2.56 15.21 -14.88
N SER A 246 -3.43 14.20 -14.97
CA SER A 246 -4.51 13.97 -14.00
C SER A 246 -4.15 12.90 -12.96
N THR A 247 -4.86 12.96 -11.83
CA THR A 247 -4.75 11.96 -10.76
C THR A 247 -5.17 10.57 -11.27
N GLU A 248 -6.21 10.45 -12.06
CA GLU A 248 -6.75 9.20 -12.58
C GLU A 248 -5.75 8.47 -13.49
N ILE A 249 -4.99 9.23 -14.30
CA ILE A 249 -3.94 8.65 -15.14
C ILE A 249 -2.80 8.14 -14.28
N SER A 250 -2.38 8.89 -13.27
CA SER A 250 -1.31 8.45 -12.36
C SER A 250 -1.69 7.21 -11.55
N GLU A 251 -2.95 7.13 -11.12
CA GLU A 251 -3.49 5.94 -10.45
C GLU A 251 -3.47 4.72 -11.36
N LYS A 252 -3.92 4.89 -12.62
CA LYS A 252 -3.92 3.82 -13.61
C LYS A 252 -2.48 3.38 -13.96
N ALA A 253 -1.57 4.32 -14.15
CA ALA A 253 -0.16 4.01 -14.41
C ALA A 253 0.48 3.23 -13.25
N ALA A 254 0.24 3.64 -11.99
CA ALA A 254 0.72 2.91 -10.81
C ALA A 254 0.06 1.53 -10.67
N TYR A 255 -1.23 1.40 -10.99
CA TYR A 255 -1.93 0.13 -11.04
C TYR A 255 -1.32 -0.82 -12.08
N LEU A 256 -1.09 -0.34 -13.31
CA LEU A 256 -0.51 -1.15 -14.39
C LEU A 256 0.94 -1.56 -14.09
N LEU A 257 1.73 -0.70 -13.45
CA LEU A 257 3.08 -1.05 -12.97
C LEU A 257 3.05 -2.20 -11.97
N PHE A 258 2.07 -2.19 -11.06
CA PHE A 258 1.93 -3.24 -10.06
C PHE A 258 1.48 -4.58 -10.67
N PHE A 259 0.39 -4.58 -11.46
CA PHE A 259 -0.19 -5.82 -11.97
C PHE A 259 0.50 -6.38 -13.22
N GLU A 260 1.01 -5.52 -14.10
CA GLU A 260 1.55 -5.91 -15.39
C GLU A 260 3.05 -5.57 -15.54
N GLY A 261 3.66 -4.94 -14.54
CA GLY A 261 5.04 -4.43 -14.61
C GLY A 261 6.10 -5.45 -15.02
N ALA A 262 5.89 -6.75 -14.70
CA ALA A 262 6.79 -7.82 -15.14
C ALA A 262 6.71 -8.11 -16.65
N LYS A 263 5.63 -7.72 -17.32
CA LYS A 263 5.33 -8.03 -18.73
C LYS A 263 5.54 -6.84 -19.67
N ILE A 264 5.52 -5.62 -19.13
CA ILE A 264 5.71 -4.41 -19.93
C ILE A 264 7.20 -4.10 -20.10
N SER A 265 7.52 -3.47 -21.22
CA SER A 265 8.91 -3.11 -21.54
C SER A 265 9.45 -2.03 -20.63
N LYS A 266 10.79 -1.92 -20.58
CA LYS A 266 11.47 -0.85 -19.85
C LYS A 266 11.07 0.55 -20.33
N ILE A 267 10.86 0.71 -21.64
CA ILE A 267 10.42 1.98 -22.24
C ILE A 267 9.05 2.39 -21.71
N LEU A 268 8.08 1.48 -21.72
CA LEU A 268 6.73 1.75 -21.18
C LEU A 268 6.75 2.04 -19.69
N LYS A 269 7.56 1.33 -18.89
CA LYS A 269 7.74 1.65 -17.46
C LYS A 269 8.18 3.09 -17.26
N GLN A 270 9.15 3.57 -18.04
CA GLN A 270 9.64 4.95 -17.95
C GLN A 270 8.54 5.98 -18.24
N TYR A 271 7.69 5.73 -19.23
CA TYR A 271 6.55 6.61 -19.51
C TYR A 271 5.52 6.59 -18.36
N PHE A 272 5.26 5.43 -17.77
CA PHE A 272 4.36 5.35 -16.61
C PHE A 272 4.94 6.09 -15.40
N TYR A 273 6.25 6.00 -15.17
CA TYR A 273 6.92 6.80 -14.15
C TYR A 273 6.75 8.30 -14.41
N GLN A 274 6.91 8.73 -15.65
CA GLN A 274 6.69 10.14 -16.02
C GLN A 274 5.24 10.60 -15.78
N MET A 275 4.25 9.76 -16.10
CA MET A 275 2.83 10.06 -15.81
C MET A 275 2.59 10.26 -14.31
N ILE A 276 3.17 9.39 -13.49
CA ILE A 276 3.06 9.47 -12.03
C ILE A 276 3.75 10.74 -11.51
N ILE A 277 4.98 11.00 -11.93
CA ILE A 277 5.76 12.16 -11.49
C ILE A 277 5.11 13.48 -11.93
N ASN A 278 4.52 13.52 -13.11
CA ASN A 278 3.93 14.74 -13.68
C ASN A 278 2.50 15.02 -13.21
N ALA A 279 1.85 14.10 -12.52
CA ALA A 279 0.52 14.32 -11.98
C ALA A 279 0.45 15.57 -11.08
N GLU A 280 -0.65 16.30 -11.15
CA GLU A 280 -0.87 17.49 -10.30
C GLU A 280 -1.04 17.10 -8.83
N ASN A 281 -1.76 16.02 -8.59
CA ASN A 281 -2.00 15.49 -7.26
C ASN A 281 -1.71 13.99 -7.23
N ILE A 282 -1.17 13.54 -6.11
CA ILE A 282 -0.87 12.12 -5.86
C ILE A 282 -1.85 11.59 -4.81
N SER A 283 -2.61 10.58 -5.20
CA SER A 283 -3.54 9.91 -4.30
C SER A 283 -2.85 8.87 -3.43
N HIS A 284 -3.53 8.49 -2.35
CA HIS A 284 -3.08 7.37 -1.49
C HIS A 284 -2.95 6.06 -2.29
N GLN A 285 -3.80 5.85 -3.30
CA GLN A 285 -3.77 4.65 -4.14
C GLN A 285 -2.48 4.56 -4.97
N VAL A 286 -1.96 5.67 -5.48
CA VAL A 286 -0.66 5.71 -6.17
C VAL A 286 0.46 5.28 -5.21
N CYS A 287 0.52 5.88 -4.01
CA CYS A 287 1.53 5.53 -3.01
C CYS A 287 1.45 4.05 -2.60
N ASN A 288 0.24 3.52 -2.45
CA ASN A 288 0.01 2.12 -2.12
C ASN A 288 0.49 1.18 -3.23
N ASN A 289 0.09 1.43 -4.49
CA ASN A 289 0.50 0.61 -5.63
C ASN A 289 2.02 0.65 -5.85
N LEU A 290 2.67 1.80 -5.71
CA LEU A 290 4.14 1.89 -5.77
C LEU A 290 4.81 1.09 -4.66
N SER A 291 4.27 1.13 -3.43
CA SER A 291 4.79 0.34 -2.30
C SER A 291 4.70 -1.16 -2.55
N LEU A 292 3.58 -1.63 -3.08
CA LEU A 292 3.39 -3.04 -3.47
C LEU A 292 4.30 -3.42 -4.66
N THR A 293 4.55 -2.48 -5.57
CA THR A 293 5.49 -2.69 -6.67
C THR A 293 6.93 -2.85 -6.14
N ILE A 294 7.34 -2.07 -5.14
CA ILE A 294 8.64 -2.21 -4.47
C ILE A 294 8.80 -3.62 -3.89
N GLU A 295 7.76 -4.17 -3.23
CA GLU A 295 7.82 -5.53 -2.67
C GLU A 295 8.02 -6.61 -3.74
N ASN A 296 7.43 -6.43 -4.91
CA ASN A 296 7.41 -7.43 -5.99
C ASN A 296 8.60 -7.34 -6.94
N GLN A 297 9.43 -6.29 -6.88
CA GLN A 297 10.61 -6.17 -7.74
C GLN A 297 11.73 -7.10 -7.31
N SER A 298 12.34 -7.76 -8.29
CA SER A 298 13.41 -8.73 -8.06
C SER A 298 14.81 -8.23 -8.48
N THR A 299 14.87 -7.18 -9.30
CA THR A 299 16.16 -6.65 -9.78
C THR A 299 16.54 -5.36 -9.07
N ASP A 300 17.83 -5.18 -8.81
CA ASP A 300 18.36 -3.98 -8.15
C ASP A 300 18.18 -2.72 -9.02
N GLU A 301 18.25 -2.86 -10.34
CA GLU A 301 18.05 -1.76 -11.28
C GLU A 301 16.59 -1.26 -11.27
N ASP A 302 15.60 -2.17 -11.35
CA ASP A 302 14.19 -1.80 -11.30
C ASP A 302 13.83 -1.17 -9.95
N LEU A 303 14.36 -1.70 -8.83
CA LEU A 303 14.19 -1.11 -7.50
C LEU A 303 14.75 0.30 -7.43
N ARG A 304 15.94 0.52 -7.98
CA ARG A 304 16.58 1.84 -8.02
C ARG A 304 15.73 2.84 -8.80
N GLU A 305 15.29 2.48 -10.01
CA GLU A 305 14.41 3.34 -10.83
C GLU A 305 13.11 3.69 -10.08
N LEU A 306 12.49 2.72 -9.41
CA LEU A 306 11.26 2.93 -8.66
C LEU A 306 11.46 3.84 -7.44
N ILE A 307 12.57 3.68 -6.70
CA ILE A 307 12.92 4.57 -5.58
C ILE A 307 13.21 5.99 -6.09
N GLU A 308 13.81 6.15 -7.27
CA GLU A 308 14.00 7.46 -7.90
C GLU A 308 12.66 8.15 -8.21
N VAL A 309 11.63 7.39 -8.59
CA VAL A 309 10.25 7.92 -8.72
C VAL A 309 9.72 8.40 -7.37
N VAL A 310 9.86 7.59 -6.31
CA VAL A 310 9.45 7.96 -4.95
C VAL A 310 10.18 9.23 -4.49
N GLU A 311 11.50 9.34 -4.73
CA GLU A 311 12.28 10.54 -4.44
C GLU A 311 11.70 11.78 -5.12
N GLN A 312 11.39 11.67 -6.42
CA GLN A 312 10.82 12.79 -7.16
C GLN A 312 9.43 13.20 -6.65
N LEU A 313 8.59 12.23 -6.29
CA LEU A 313 7.29 12.50 -5.67
C LEU A 313 7.43 13.22 -4.33
N LEU A 314 8.33 12.75 -3.47
CA LEU A 314 8.63 13.39 -2.20
C LEU A 314 9.12 14.83 -2.38
N LEU A 315 9.94 15.11 -3.38
CA LEU A 315 10.52 16.42 -3.62
C LEU A 315 9.53 17.39 -4.28
N LYS A 316 8.69 16.90 -5.17
CA LYS A 316 7.76 17.71 -5.97
C LYS A 316 6.49 18.08 -5.19
N HIS A 317 5.95 17.16 -4.37
CA HIS A 317 4.67 17.33 -3.69
C HIS A 317 4.87 17.58 -2.19
N GLU A 318 4.56 18.79 -1.71
CA GLU A 318 4.75 19.14 -0.30
C GLU A 318 3.89 18.31 0.65
N ASN A 319 2.69 17.96 0.22
CA ASN A 319 1.73 17.15 0.98
C ASN A 319 2.06 15.65 1.02
N ILE A 320 3.04 15.18 0.25
CA ILE A 320 3.49 13.78 0.25
C ILE A 320 4.69 13.61 1.17
N SER A 321 4.60 12.66 2.06
CA SER A 321 5.68 12.21 2.94
C SER A 321 5.92 10.72 2.76
N ILE A 322 7.05 10.22 3.25
CA ILE A 322 7.35 8.79 3.19
C ILE A 322 6.32 7.93 3.96
N LYS A 323 5.60 8.52 4.91
CA LYS A 323 4.53 7.86 5.68
C LYS A 323 3.30 7.51 4.83
N ASN A 324 3.14 8.14 3.67
CA ASN A 324 2.10 7.77 2.70
C ASN A 324 2.40 6.45 1.99
N PHE A 325 3.66 6.00 2.04
CA PHE A 325 4.10 4.72 1.49
C PHE A 325 4.17 3.65 2.58
N HIS A 326 3.98 2.39 2.22
CA HIS A 326 4.15 1.27 3.14
C HIS A 326 5.64 0.98 3.35
N THR A 327 6.27 1.73 4.27
CA THR A 327 7.72 1.63 4.56
C THR A 327 8.14 0.26 5.06
N TYR A 328 7.21 -0.56 5.53
CA TYR A 328 7.45 -1.95 5.92
C TYR A 328 8.15 -2.77 4.82
N TYR A 329 7.78 -2.60 3.56
CA TYR A 329 8.39 -3.33 2.44
C TYR A 329 9.86 -2.93 2.21
N ILE A 330 10.19 -1.65 2.44
CA ILE A 330 11.57 -1.15 2.41
C ILE A 330 12.37 -1.78 3.56
N CYS A 331 11.80 -1.77 4.77
CA CYS A 331 12.48 -2.25 5.98
C CYS A 331 12.64 -3.78 6.04
N LYS A 332 11.78 -4.53 5.36
CA LYS A 332 11.88 -5.99 5.24
C LYS A 332 13.14 -6.43 4.48
N ASN A 333 13.62 -5.59 3.57
CA ASN A 333 14.85 -5.81 2.81
C ASN A 333 15.97 -4.90 3.35
N SER A 334 16.86 -5.45 4.18
CA SER A 334 17.95 -4.69 4.80
C SER A 334 18.88 -4.05 3.78
N ASP A 335 19.17 -4.72 2.67
CA ASP A 335 20.08 -4.20 1.64
C ASP A 335 19.44 -2.99 0.93
N LEU A 336 18.15 -3.08 0.62
CA LEU A 336 17.40 -1.96 0.05
C LEU A 336 17.37 -0.76 1.01
N LEU A 337 17.07 -1.01 2.29
CA LEU A 337 17.06 0.02 3.33
C LEU A 337 18.42 0.73 3.43
N ASN A 338 19.51 -0.03 3.47
CA ASN A 338 20.87 0.50 3.57
C ASN A 338 21.23 1.40 2.36
N LYS A 339 20.89 0.97 1.14
CA LYS A 339 21.07 1.74 -0.08
C LYS A 339 20.28 3.06 -0.06
N ILE A 340 19.01 3.00 0.30
CA ILE A 340 18.11 4.16 0.38
C ILE A 340 18.63 5.15 1.42
N VAL A 341 18.89 4.71 2.64
CA VAL A 341 19.30 5.59 3.74
C VAL A 341 20.64 6.25 3.43
N THR A 342 21.61 5.48 2.93
CA THR A 342 22.92 6.03 2.54
C THR A 342 22.79 7.07 1.44
N ARG A 343 22.04 6.75 0.37
CA ARG A 343 21.80 7.67 -0.75
C ARG A 343 21.07 8.94 -0.30
N TRP A 344 20.02 8.79 0.53
CA TRP A 344 19.24 9.94 0.97
C TRP A 344 19.99 10.85 1.91
N PHE A 345 20.78 10.33 2.86
CA PHE A 345 21.60 11.17 3.71
C PHE A 345 22.73 11.88 2.94
N LEU A 346 23.23 11.29 1.87
CA LEU A 346 24.20 11.93 0.98
C LEU A 346 23.56 12.94 0.01
N SER A 347 22.25 12.88 -0.19
CA SER A 347 21.54 13.87 -0.99
C SER A 347 21.60 15.25 -0.28
N LYS A 348 21.61 16.32 -1.04
CA LYS A 348 21.54 17.69 -0.45
C LYS A 348 20.11 18.17 -0.26
N LYS A 349 19.15 17.24 -0.20
CA LYS A 349 17.70 17.50 -0.13
C LYS A 349 17.16 17.17 1.26
N LYS A 350 16.81 18.21 2.01
CA LYS A 350 16.33 18.07 3.39
C LYS A 350 15.16 17.11 3.52
N LYS A 351 14.21 17.13 2.59
CA LYS A 351 13.02 16.26 2.63
C LYS A 351 13.37 14.76 2.53
N LEU A 352 14.45 14.40 1.83
CA LEU A 352 14.94 13.02 1.78
C LEU A 352 15.63 12.64 3.10
N TRP A 353 16.35 13.55 3.77
CA TRP A 353 16.89 13.27 5.10
C TRP A 353 15.79 13.02 6.13
N GLU A 354 14.75 13.85 6.12
CA GLU A 354 13.55 13.69 6.96
C GLU A 354 12.89 12.34 6.70
N SER A 355 12.75 11.98 5.43
CA SER A 355 12.16 10.70 5.03
C SER A 355 12.99 9.49 5.48
N ALA A 356 14.33 9.57 5.38
CA ALA A 356 15.22 8.51 5.89
C ALA A 356 15.06 8.34 7.42
N SER A 357 15.05 9.46 8.16
CA SER A 357 14.81 9.44 9.61
C SER A 357 13.43 8.89 9.96
N ASP A 358 12.38 9.27 9.23
CA ASP A 358 11.02 8.77 9.43
C ASP A 358 10.92 7.25 9.22
N ILE A 359 11.58 6.70 8.19
CA ILE A 359 11.63 5.24 7.98
C ILE A 359 12.26 4.55 9.19
N ILE A 360 13.39 5.07 9.66
CA ILE A 360 14.16 4.47 10.76
C ILE A 360 13.37 4.54 12.07
N THR A 361 12.75 5.67 12.38
CA THR A 361 12.01 5.87 13.63
C THR A 361 10.66 5.17 13.67
N SER A 362 10.00 4.97 12.52
CA SER A 362 8.68 4.33 12.45
C SER A 362 8.74 2.80 12.46
N ASN A 363 9.92 2.22 12.25
CA ASN A 363 10.11 0.78 12.14
C ASN A 363 11.13 0.29 13.18
N GLN A 364 10.94 -0.91 13.69
CA GLN A 364 11.89 -1.54 14.64
C GLN A 364 13.12 -2.08 13.90
N ILE A 365 13.95 -1.18 13.38
CA ILE A 365 15.17 -1.53 12.64
C ILE A 365 16.22 -2.02 13.64
N LYS A 366 16.76 -3.20 13.39
CA LYS A 366 17.76 -3.83 14.29
C LYS A 366 19.19 -3.48 13.91
N SER A 367 19.46 -3.28 12.64
CA SER A 367 20.78 -2.90 12.13
C SER A 367 20.64 -1.97 10.93
N LEU A 368 21.59 -1.08 10.77
CA LEU A 368 21.68 -0.16 9.64
C LEU A 368 23.14 -0.07 9.23
N HIS A 369 23.43 -0.28 7.95
CA HIS A 369 24.77 -0.31 7.39
C HIS A 369 24.92 0.65 6.22
N VAL A 370 26.16 1.06 5.94
CA VAL A 370 26.47 1.90 4.79
C VAL A 370 26.49 1.07 3.51
N ASP A 371 25.72 1.49 2.52
CA ASP A 371 25.78 0.93 1.17
C ASP A 371 25.83 2.06 0.13
N ILE A 372 27.03 2.25 -0.47
CA ILE A 372 27.28 3.30 -1.45
C ILE A 372 26.98 2.87 -2.90
N SER A 373 26.48 1.66 -3.14
CA SER A 373 26.31 1.10 -4.49
C SER A 373 25.36 1.94 -5.37
N TRP A 374 24.41 2.66 -4.77
CA TRP A 374 23.50 3.56 -5.48
C TRP A 374 23.95 5.03 -5.49
N VAL A 375 25.12 5.32 -4.93
CA VAL A 375 25.67 6.69 -4.87
C VAL A 375 26.64 6.90 -6.02
N ASN A 376 26.32 7.84 -6.91
CA ASN A 376 27.21 8.17 -8.00
C ASN A 376 28.34 9.08 -7.50
N ASN A 377 29.58 8.77 -7.89
CA ASN A 377 30.78 9.58 -7.63
C ASN A 377 31.04 9.86 -6.13
N PHE A 378 30.80 8.86 -5.26
CA PHE A 378 31.16 8.97 -3.85
C PHE A 378 32.65 9.26 -3.67
N LYS A 379 32.97 10.27 -2.86
CA LYS A 379 34.32 10.63 -2.46
C LYS A 379 34.51 10.41 -0.97
N GLU A 380 35.73 10.16 -0.53
CA GLU A 380 36.01 9.96 0.89
C GLU A 380 35.59 11.16 1.75
N GLU A 381 35.69 12.38 1.23
CA GLU A 381 35.25 13.61 1.91
C GLU A 381 33.73 13.62 2.18
N ASP A 382 32.92 12.95 1.35
CA ASP A 382 31.47 12.83 1.55
C ASP A 382 31.14 12.06 2.83
N SER A 383 32.09 11.25 3.34
CA SER A 383 31.94 10.50 4.59
C SER A 383 31.82 11.39 5.81
N ILE A 384 32.52 12.53 5.83
CA ILE A 384 32.40 13.52 6.92
C ILE A 384 30.98 14.11 6.93
N PHE A 385 30.48 14.44 5.73
CA PHE A 385 29.12 14.95 5.58
C PHE A 385 28.09 13.90 6.02
N LEU A 386 28.25 12.65 5.57
CA LEU A 386 27.38 11.53 5.93
C LEU A 386 27.38 11.28 7.46
N THR A 387 28.55 11.27 8.09
CA THR A 387 28.68 11.14 9.56
C THR A 387 27.91 12.22 10.29
N LYS A 388 28.04 13.49 9.87
CA LYS A 388 27.28 14.60 10.48
C LYS A 388 25.76 14.41 10.31
N LYS A 389 25.30 13.94 9.15
CA LYS A 389 23.88 13.66 8.94
C LYS A 389 23.37 12.55 9.86
N VAL A 390 24.11 11.48 9.99
CA VAL A 390 23.78 10.36 10.88
C VAL A 390 23.72 10.82 12.33
N ILE A 391 24.69 11.58 12.82
CA ILE A 391 24.68 12.14 14.18
C ILE A 391 23.48 13.08 14.38
N GLY A 392 23.18 13.94 13.41
CA GLY A 392 22.07 14.90 13.53
C GLY A 392 20.69 14.24 13.54
N TRP A 393 20.47 13.25 12.69
CA TRP A 393 19.15 12.64 12.49
C TRP A 393 18.90 11.41 13.35
N LEU A 394 19.95 10.61 13.70
CA LEU A 394 19.82 9.35 14.44
C LEU A 394 20.27 9.44 15.90
N TYR A 395 20.35 10.63 16.48
CA TYR A 395 20.92 10.85 17.81
C TYR A 395 20.25 10.04 18.94
N ILE A 396 18.99 9.63 18.79
CA ILE A 396 18.27 8.79 19.77
C ILE A 396 18.39 7.29 19.48
N HIS A 397 19.09 6.90 18.44
CA HIS A 397 19.29 5.54 18.00
C HIS A 397 20.79 5.21 18.02
N GLU A 398 21.40 5.25 19.24
CA GLU A 398 22.84 5.15 19.41
C GLU A 398 23.44 3.93 18.74
N TYR A 399 22.78 2.78 18.83
CA TYR A 399 23.26 1.53 18.25
C TYR A 399 23.30 1.60 16.70
N LEU A 400 22.24 2.10 16.08
CA LEU A 400 22.19 2.23 14.61
C LEU A 400 23.19 3.27 14.11
N MET A 401 23.32 4.39 14.84
CA MET A 401 24.27 5.44 14.54
C MET A 401 25.72 4.93 14.62
N LEU A 402 26.06 4.16 15.66
CA LEU A 402 27.40 3.61 15.84
C LEU A 402 27.76 2.58 14.76
N ASN A 403 26.85 1.65 14.43
CA ASN A 403 27.05 0.72 13.32
C ASN A 403 27.36 1.47 12.02
N PHE A 404 26.60 2.50 11.71
CA PHE A 404 26.77 3.29 10.51
C PHE A 404 28.13 4.01 10.48
N ILE A 405 28.58 4.57 11.61
CA ILE A 405 29.89 5.24 11.72
C ILE A 405 31.03 4.22 11.60
N ILE A 406 30.91 3.04 12.19
CA ILE A 406 31.88 1.96 12.07
C ILE A 406 32.06 1.56 10.60
N ASP A 407 30.96 1.38 9.89
CA ASP A 407 31.01 1.05 8.46
C ASP A 407 31.70 2.16 7.65
N ILE A 408 31.37 3.43 7.92
CA ILE A 408 32.03 4.57 7.27
C ILE A 408 33.55 4.49 7.50
N LEU A 409 34.01 4.24 8.73
CA LEU A 409 35.44 4.14 9.05
C LEU A 409 36.15 3.00 8.29
N ASN A 410 35.44 1.91 8.00
CA ASN A 410 35.99 0.80 7.22
C ASN A 410 36.05 1.07 5.72
N TYR A 411 35.25 2.02 5.20
CA TYR A 411 35.30 2.43 3.78
C TYR A 411 36.46 3.38 3.46
N ILE A 412 36.98 4.13 4.45
CA ILE A 412 37.91 5.23 4.23
C ILE A 412 39.33 4.75 4.45
N LYS A 413 40.23 5.18 3.54
CA LYS A 413 41.67 4.91 3.63
C LYS A 413 42.47 6.16 4.01
N ASN A 414 41.94 7.36 3.80
CA ASN A 414 42.62 8.61 4.13
C ASN A 414 42.66 8.82 5.65
N PRO A 415 43.88 8.80 6.28
CA PRO A 415 43.99 8.92 7.75
C PRO A 415 43.45 10.25 8.31
N GLU A 416 43.55 11.34 7.54
CA GLU A 416 43.04 12.64 8.00
C GLU A 416 41.52 12.66 8.10
N ILE A 417 40.85 12.01 7.14
CA ILE A 417 39.39 11.86 7.15
C ILE A 417 38.96 10.93 8.28
N VAL A 418 39.66 9.81 8.48
CA VAL A 418 39.43 8.89 9.60
C VAL A 418 39.48 9.64 10.93
N LEU A 419 40.55 10.45 11.16
CA LEU A 419 40.69 11.24 12.38
C LEU A 419 39.52 12.22 12.57
N GLN A 420 39.10 12.91 11.52
CA GLN A 420 37.95 13.83 11.62
C GLN A 420 36.66 13.11 11.98
N ILE A 421 36.42 11.91 11.47
CA ILE A 421 35.23 11.11 11.79
C ILE A 421 35.31 10.59 13.22
N LEU A 422 36.48 10.11 13.65
CA LEU A 422 36.70 9.70 15.03
C LEU A 422 36.46 10.85 16.02
N ASP A 423 36.93 12.06 15.70
CA ASP A 423 36.70 13.25 16.51
C ASP A 423 35.20 13.59 16.58
N LEU A 424 34.49 13.56 15.45
CA LEU A 424 33.05 13.74 15.43
C LEU A 424 32.32 12.70 16.26
N ALA A 425 32.65 11.42 16.08
CA ALA A 425 32.06 10.33 16.84
C ALA A 425 32.32 10.49 18.33
N PHE A 426 33.55 10.81 18.72
CA PHE A 426 33.93 10.96 20.12
C PHE A 426 33.22 12.14 20.78
N GLN A 427 33.29 13.34 20.17
CA GLN A 427 32.76 14.58 20.75
C GLN A 427 31.23 14.62 20.82
N TYR A 428 30.54 14.04 19.85
CA TYR A 428 29.08 14.19 19.73
C TYR A 428 28.30 12.91 20.10
N VAL A 429 28.97 11.76 20.07
CA VAL A 429 28.33 10.47 20.37
C VAL A 429 28.94 9.82 21.61
N ILE A 430 30.20 9.44 21.55
CA ILE A 430 30.83 8.55 22.55
C ILE A 430 30.77 9.13 23.96
N ILE A 431 31.16 10.40 24.15
CA ILE A 431 31.16 11.05 25.46
C ILE A 431 29.75 11.23 26.06
N ASN A 432 28.73 11.08 25.26
CA ASN A 432 27.33 11.27 25.66
C ASN A 432 26.65 9.99 26.15
N TYR A 433 27.30 8.84 26.05
CA TYR A 433 26.71 7.57 26.44
C TYR A 433 27.64 6.79 27.39
N GLU A 434 27.05 6.01 28.29
CA GLU A 434 27.79 5.14 29.19
C GLU A 434 28.59 4.06 28.40
N PRO A 435 29.70 3.55 28.96
CA PRO A 435 30.57 2.59 28.28
C PRO A 435 29.86 1.39 27.70
N GLN A 436 28.83 0.88 28.36
CA GLN A 436 28.04 -0.26 27.89
C GLN A 436 27.24 0.01 26.60
N HIS A 437 26.80 1.26 26.39
CA HIS A 437 26.03 1.64 25.19
C HIS A 437 26.93 1.90 23.98
N VAL A 438 28.20 2.17 24.21
CA VAL A 438 29.18 2.44 23.14
C VAL A 438 30.20 1.28 22.98
N ALA A 439 30.02 0.18 23.69
CA ALA A 439 30.92 -0.97 23.66
C ALA A 439 31.18 -1.49 22.23
N LEU A 440 30.14 -1.44 21.37
CA LEU A 440 30.25 -1.82 19.95
C LEU A 440 31.31 -0.99 19.21
N PHE A 441 31.41 0.32 19.50
CA PHE A 441 32.38 1.20 18.88
C PHE A 441 33.82 0.88 19.33
N PHE A 442 34.01 0.37 20.52
CA PHE A 442 35.32 0.02 21.07
C PHE A 442 35.74 -1.43 20.80
N ASP A 443 34.87 -2.22 20.18
CA ASP A 443 35.22 -3.56 19.75
C ASP A 443 36.15 -3.53 18.51
N LEU A 444 37.40 -3.92 18.74
CA LEU A 444 38.46 -3.85 17.72
C LEU A 444 38.25 -4.82 16.55
N ASP A 445 37.44 -5.84 16.70
CA ASP A 445 37.12 -6.77 15.62
C ASP A 445 36.27 -6.12 14.53
N ASN A 446 35.59 -5.03 14.85
CA ASN A 446 34.81 -4.25 13.90
C ASN A 446 35.64 -3.39 12.93
N TYR A 447 36.95 -3.30 13.10
CA TYR A 447 37.82 -2.45 12.27
C TYR A 447 38.88 -3.26 11.52
N THR A 448 39.17 -2.86 10.30
CA THR A 448 40.16 -3.52 9.43
C THR A 448 41.55 -2.91 9.59
N GLU A 449 41.66 -1.59 9.68
CA GLU A 449 42.93 -0.88 9.64
C GLU A 449 43.59 -0.77 11.04
N LYS A 450 44.89 -1.08 11.10
CA LYS A 450 45.65 -1.08 12.35
C LYS A 450 45.75 0.31 12.99
N GLU A 451 45.89 1.36 12.20
CA GLU A 451 45.97 2.73 12.72
C GLU A 451 44.67 3.17 13.35
N THR A 452 43.54 2.84 12.73
CA THR A 452 42.19 3.07 13.29
C THR A 452 42.07 2.34 14.61
N LYS A 453 42.44 1.07 14.70
CA LYS A 453 42.42 0.29 15.96
C LYS A 453 43.20 0.96 17.09
N ASN A 454 44.42 1.45 16.79
CA ASN A 454 45.22 2.13 17.80
C ASN A 454 44.54 3.41 18.34
N LYS A 455 43.90 4.18 17.46
CA LYS A 455 43.15 5.38 17.86
C LYS A 455 41.91 5.02 18.68
N ILE A 456 41.19 3.97 18.33
CA ILE A 456 40.06 3.46 19.10
C ILE A 456 40.48 3.07 20.52
N ILE A 457 41.63 2.41 20.69
CA ILE A 457 42.18 2.09 22.04
C ILE A 457 42.45 3.36 22.84
N GLU A 458 43.05 4.37 22.21
CA GLU A 458 43.31 5.67 22.86
C GLU A 458 42.01 6.33 23.31
N LEU A 459 40.99 6.38 22.42
CA LEU A 459 39.69 6.97 22.72
C LEU A 459 38.94 6.20 23.82
N ASN A 460 39.05 4.85 23.83
CA ASN A 460 38.45 4.04 24.91
C ASN A 460 39.05 4.39 26.26
N THR A 461 40.38 4.50 26.33
CA THR A 461 41.06 4.89 27.55
C THR A 461 40.60 6.26 28.07
N GLN A 462 40.45 7.23 27.17
CA GLN A 462 39.95 8.58 27.51
C GLN A 462 38.49 8.53 27.99
N HIS A 463 37.65 7.76 27.33
CA HIS A 463 36.24 7.60 27.67
C HIS A 463 36.05 6.96 29.06
N GLU A 464 36.77 5.86 29.34
CA GLU A 464 36.74 5.19 30.65
C GLU A 464 37.22 6.12 31.77
N ALA A 465 38.30 6.86 31.52
CA ALA A 465 38.80 7.82 32.51
C ALA A 465 37.78 8.92 32.81
N MET A 466 37.12 9.46 31.75
CA MET A 466 36.07 10.45 31.92
C MET A 466 34.89 9.92 32.75
N TYR A 467 34.37 8.74 32.41
CA TYR A 467 33.26 8.16 33.15
C TYR A 467 33.61 7.78 34.60
N ASN A 468 34.81 7.33 34.86
CA ASN A 468 35.28 7.10 36.23
C ASN A 468 35.33 8.42 37.04
N ASN A 469 35.75 9.52 36.42
CA ASN A 469 35.74 10.82 37.07
C ASN A 469 34.29 11.32 37.33
N ILE A 470 33.36 11.13 36.38
CA ILE A 470 31.94 11.48 36.56
C ILE A 470 31.34 10.64 37.70
N LYS A 471 31.64 9.35 37.76
CA LYS A 471 31.18 8.46 38.84
C LYS A 471 31.67 8.91 40.19
N GLN A 472 32.96 9.27 40.31
CA GLN A 472 33.51 9.81 41.55
C GLN A 472 32.87 11.15 41.94
N ALA A 473 32.58 12.04 40.94
CA ALA A 473 31.88 13.29 41.20
C ALA A 473 30.44 13.07 41.70
N ASN A 474 29.75 12.04 41.24
CA ASN A 474 28.38 11.71 41.68
C ASN A 474 28.32 11.30 43.17
N ASP A 475 29.42 10.83 43.72
CA ASP A 475 29.53 10.46 45.17
C ASP A 475 29.68 11.71 46.09
N LEU A 476 29.89 12.90 45.51
CA LEU A 476 30.00 14.14 46.28
C LEU A 476 28.59 14.65 46.63
N LYS A 477 28.30 14.71 47.92
CA LYS A 477 26.99 15.14 48.47
C LYS A 477 26.61 16.57 48.02
N GLU A 478 27.60 17.41 47.87
CA GLU A 478 27.47 18.81 47.47
C GLU A 478 26.94 18.99 46.03
N LEU A 479 27.15 17.97 45.18
CA LEU A 479 26.66 17.92 43.80
C LEU A 479 25.31 17.22 43.65
N ALA A 480 24.79 16.65 44.76
CA ALA A 480 23.48 15.98 44.72
C ALA A 480 22.36 16.99 44.40
N CYS A 481 21.50 16.62 43.48
CA CYS A 481 20.36 17.48 43.10
C CYS A 481 19.45 17.74 44.32
N PRO A 482 19.13 18.99 44.66
CA PRO A 482 18.21 19.31 45.73
C PRO A 482 16.87 18.60 45.58
N LEU A 483 16.31 18.10 46.69
CA LEU A 483 15.06 17.34 46.70
C LEU A 483 13.89 18.08 46.04
N GLU A 484 13.85 19.40 46.19
CA GLU A 484 12.85 20.29 45.58
C GLU A 484 12.99 20.32 44.07
N HIS A 485 14.19 20.33 43.55
CA HIS A 485 14.46 20.30 42.12
C HIS A 485 14.08 18.95 41.50
N SER A 486 14.40 17.84 42.18
CA SER A 486 13.98 16.51 41.78
C SER A 486 12.46 16.36 41.71
N ARG A 487 11.73 16.91 42.70
CA ARG A 487 10.26 16.96 42.71
C ARG A 487 9.71 17.80 41.54
N LEU A 488 10.32 18.93 41.23
CA LEU A 488 9.91 19.78 40.11
C LEU A 488 10.10 19.08 38.77
N ILE A 489 11.21 18.35 38.59
CA ILE A 489 11.48 17.57 37.40
C ILE A 489 10.43 16.44 37.25
N GLN A 490 10.14 15.72 38.34
CA GLN A 490 9.12 14.66 38.35
C GLN A 490 7.74 15.22 38.00
N TYR A 491 7.38 16.38 38.57
CA TYR A 491 6.11 17.04 38.27
C TYR A 491 6.01 17.47 36.78
N LYS A 492 7.09 18.04 36.21
CA LYS A 492 7.14 18.39 34.79
C LYS A 492 6.98 17.17 33.90
N ARG A 493 7.71 16.08 34.19
CA ARG A 493 7.59 14.80 33.47
C ARG A 493 6.17 14.24 33.53
N HIS A 494 5.55 14.27 34.70
CA HIS A 494 4.18 13.81 34.87
C HIS A 494 3.20 14.61 33.98
N ARG A 495 3.32 15.95 33.97
CA ARG A 495 2.49 16.80 33.09
C ARG A 495 2.73 16.57 31.59
N GLU A 496 3.97 16.30 31.19
CA GLU A 496 4.29 15.99 29.80
C GLU A 496 3.68 14.64 29.39
N ASN A 497 3.81 13.63 30.23
CA ASN A 497 3.18 12.33 30.02
C ASN A 497 1.66 12.43 29.93
N GLU A 498 1.01 13.23 30.78
CA GLU A 498 -0.43 13.48 30.68
C GLU A 498 -0.83 14.11 29.33
N LYS A 499 -0.03 15.04 28.81
CA LYS A 499 -0.28 15.65 27.49
C LYS A 499 -0.14 14.64 26.37
N ILE A 500 0.90 13.80 26.44
CA ILE A 500 1.15 12.73 25.46
C ILE A 500 -0.01 11.75 25.49
N ASN A 501 -0.43 11.29 26.66
CA ASN A 501 -1.55 10.37 26.80
C ASN A 501 -2.87 10.96 26.27
N LYS A 502 -3.19 12.21 26.59
CA LYS A 502 -4.36 12.90 26.05
C LYS A 502 -4.34 13.03 24.52
N SER A 503 -3.15 13.30 23.95
CA SER A 503 -2.98 13.35 22.50
C SER A 503 -3.11 11.98 21.85
N ALA A 504 -2.58 10.95 22.48
CA ALA A 504 -2.71 9.57 22.01
C ALA A 504 -4.17 9.08 22.07
N ASP A 505 -4.88 9.38 23.16
CA ASP A 505 -6.30 9.05 23.30
C ASP A 505 -7.16 9.78 22.23
N ALA A 506 -6.87 11.05 21.95
CA ALA A 506 -7.58 11.83 20.94
C ALA A 506 -7.33 11.35 19.48
N GLN A 507 -6.25 10.62 19.24
CA GLN A 507 -5.90 10.06 17.93
C GLN A 507 -6.23 8.57 17.80
N SER A 508 -6.69 7.93 18.87
CA SER A 508 -6.97 6.51 18.89
C SER A 508 -8.37 6.21 18.37
N ALA A 509 -8.46 5.57 17.22
CA ALA A 509 -9.73 5.04 16.70
C ALA A 509 -10.42 4.05 17.66
N PHE A 510 -9.67 3.44 18.59
CA PHE A 510 -10.21 2.56 19.61
C PHE A 510 -10.82 3.32 20.81
N ALA A 511 -10.40 4.56 21.08
CA ALA A 511 -10.93 5.33 22.18
C ALA A 511 -12.44 5.62 22.03
N ASP A 512 -12.90 5.79 20.79
CA ASP A 512 -14.29 6.05 20.47
C ASP A 512 -15.20 4.81 20.61
N LEU A 513 -14.60 3.61 20.61
CA LEU A 513 -15.33 2.34 20.78
C LEU A 513 -15.66 2.02 22.25
N PHE A 514 -15.07 2.74 23.20
CA PHE A 514 -15.22 2.44 24.63
C PHE A 514 -15.76 3.64 25.40
N THR A 515 -16.93 3.48 26.01
CA THR A 515 -17.54 4.52 26.86
C THR A 515 -16.85 4.64 28.22
N LYS A 516 -16.24 3.59 28.70
CA LYS A 516 -15.53 3.57 29.99
C LYS A 516 -14.48 2.46 30.06
N ARG A 517 -13.33 2.78 30.65
CA ARG A 517 -12.31 1.80 31.04
C ARG A 517 -12.20 1.78 32.56
N VAL A 518 -12.32 0.61 33.15
CA VAL A 518 -12.15 0.42 34.60
C VAL A 518 -10.98 -0.52 34.82
N MET A 519 -9.93 -0.03 35.47
CA MET A 519 -8.83 -0.89 35.90
C MET A 519 -9.25 -1.69 37.14
N LEU A 520 -9.18 -3.00 37.03
CA LEU A 520 -9.30 -3.90 38.18
C LEU A 520 -7.99 -3.97 38.94
N TYR A 521 -8.08 -4.34 40.20
CA TYR A 521 -6.87 -4.58 41.00
C TYR A 521 -6.16 -5.85 40.47
N GLY A 522 -4.91 -5.68 40.02
CA GLY A 522 -4.13 -6.79 39.49
C GLY A 522 -3.78 -6.61 38.01
N GLU A 523 -3.73 -7.72 37.28
CA GLU A 523 -3.25 -7.80 35.91
C GLU A 523 -4.35 -7.71 34.82
N THR A 524 -5.57 -7.38 35.22
CA THR A 524 -6.72 -7.33 34.30
C THR A 524 -7.46 -5.99 34.33
N TYR A 525 -8.12 -5.67 33.22
CA TYR A 525 -9.01 -4.53 33.10
C TYR A 525 -10.26 -4.92 32.30
N ILE A 526 -11.37 -4.21 32.57
CA ILE A 526 -12.63 -4.43 31.87
C ILE A 526 -12.87 -3.29 30.88
N HIS A 527 -13.13 -3.65 29.63
CA HIS A 527 -13.72 -2.75 28.66
C HIS A 527 -15.24 -2.83 28.75
N ILE A 528 -15.86 -1.66 28.79
CA ILE A 528 -17.31 -1.51 28.74
C ILE A 528 -17.64 -0.89 27.39
N ALA A 529 -18.29 -1.62 26.51
CA ALA A 529 -18.76 -1.12 25.23
C ALA A 529 -20.29 -1.15 25.18
N ASN A 530 -20.88 -0.08 24.68
CA ASN A 530 -22.30 -0.07 24.33
C ASN A 530 -22.43 -0.57 22.89
N THR A 531 -23.21 -1.62 22.69
CA THR A 531 -23.58 -2.06 21.36
C THR A 531 -24.68 -1.15 20.78
N GLU A 532 -24.87 -1.18 19.47
CA GLU A 532 -25.93 -0.42 18.79
C GLU A 532 -27.35 -0.68 19.36
N ASN A 533 -27.54 -1.82 20.01
CA ASN A 533 -28.79 -2.21 20.65
C ASN A 533 -28.93 -1.75 22.13
N ASN A 534 -28.06 -0.84 22.61
CA ASN A 534 -27.96 -0.43 24.01
C ASN A 534 -27.67 -1.56 25.02
N GLU A 535 -27.15 -2.68 24.55
CA GLU A 535 -26.64 -3.73 25.41
C GLU A 535 -25.20 -3.38 25.87
N ILE A 536 -24.98 -3.52 27.18
CA ILE A 536 -23.67 -3.30 27.76
C ILE A 536 -22.88 -4.61 27.67
N THR A 537 -21.82 -4.63 26.87
CA THR A 537 -20.89 -5.75 26.85
C THR A 537 -19.68 -5.44 27.74
N LEU A 538 -19.34 -6.41 28.60
CA LEU A 538 -18.19 -6.37 29.49
C LEU A 538 -17.14 -7.34 28.96
N GLN A 539 -15.98 -6.83 28.58
CA GLN A 539 -14.85 -7.66 28.14
C GLN A 539 -13.68 -7.51 29.10
N GLU A 540 -13.32 -8.59 29.76
CA GLU A 540 -12.14 -8.65 30.59
C GLU A 540 -10.93 -8.97 29.75
N ASN A 541 -9.88 -8.15 29.87
CA ASN A 541 -8.62 -8.32 29.17
C ASN A 541 -7.46 -8.30 30.16
N ALA A 542 -6.46 -9.16 29.94
CA ALA A 542 -5.21 -9.11 30.68
C ALA A 542 -4.43 -7.85 30.32
N LEU A 543 -3.89 -7.19 31.34
CA LEU A 543 -2.94 -6.11 31.15
C LEU A 543 -1.64 -6.70 30.61
N SER A 544 -1.32 -6.41 29.35
CA SER A 544 0.03 -6.61 28.85
C SER A 544 0.92 -5.50 29.38
N SER A 545 1.94 -5.84 30.16
CA SER A 545 2.97 -4.87 30.53
C SER A 545 3.78 -4.51 29.28
N PHE A 546 3.69 -3.27 28.85
CA PHE A 546 4.56 -2.72 27.83
C PHE A 546 5.61 -1.84 28.53
N SER A 547 6.88 -2.21 28.45
CA SER A 547 7.98 -1.36 28.87
C SER A 547 8.76 -0.89 27.64
N TYR A 548 8.89 0.40 27.50
CA TYR A 548 9.77 1.03 26.50
C TYR A 548 10.88 1.75 27.26
N SER A 549 12.13 1.44 26.94
CA SER A 549 13.29 2.17 27.41
C SER A 549 14.00 2.82 26.22
N MET A 550 14.34 4.09 26.38
CA MET A 550 15.14 4.84 25.42
C MET A 550 16.35 5.42 26.13
N THR A 551 17.52 5.19 25.58
CA THR A 551 18.76 5.78 26.08
C THR A 551 18.91 7.18 25.50
N LEU A 552 19.02 8.18 26.37
CA LEU A 552 19.24 9.57 25.97
C LEU A 552 20.71 9.97 26.23
N PRO A 553 21.29 10.79 25.35
CA PRO A 553 22.65 11.28 25.55
C PRO A 553 22.76 12.11 26.84
N LEU A 554 23.90 12.04 27.52
CA LEU A 554 24.17 12.77 28.75
C LEU A 554 23.93 14.27 28.60
N GLN A 555 24.30 14.84 27.48
CA GLN A 555 24.12 16.25 27.13
C GLN A 555 22.63 16.66 27.11
N TYR A 556 21.70 15.74 26.86
CA TYR A 556 20.26 16.02 26.96
C TYR A 556 19.84 16.47 28.36
N PHE A 557 20.54 16.00 29.39
CA PHE A 557 20.28 16.34 30.79
C PHE A 557 21.12 17.51 31.29
N THR A 558 22.34 17.70 30.75
CA THR A 558 23.29 18.71 31.21
C THR A 558 23.15 20.02 30.46
N ASP A 559 23.02 19.96 29.13
CA ASP A 559 22.84 21.14 28.27
C ASP A 559 21.98 20.77 27.02
N PRO A 560 20.65 20.66 27.17
CA PRO A 560 19.76 20.32 26.06
C PRO A 560 19.75 21.38 24.97
N ILE A 561 20.04 22.63 25.28
CA ILE A 561 20.07 23.75 24.31
C ILE A 561 21.26 23.59 23.36
N LEU A 562 22.43 23.32 23.90
CA LEU A 562 23.64 23.08 23.10
C LEU A 562 23.49 21.81 22.24
N LEU A 563 22.96 20.74 22.80
CA LEU A 563 22.68 19.51 22.06
C LEU A 563 21.77 19.78 20.86
N GLU A 564 20.65 20.46 21.08
CA GLU A 564 19.70 20.77 19.99
C GLU A 564 20.31 21.71 18.95
N TYR A 565 21.12 22.69 19.38
CA TYR A 565 21.82 23.58 18.47
C TYR A 565 22.82 22.83 17.57
N GLN A 566 23.63 21.95 18.15
CA GLN A 566 24.59 21.10 17.40
C GLN A 566 23.88 20.18 16.42
N ARG A 567 22.81 19.51 16.87
CA ARG A 567 21.98 18.69 16.01
C ARG A 567 21.45 19.46 14.82
N ARG A 568 20.87 20.65 15.03
CA ARG A 568 20.33 21.47 13.94
C ARG A 568 21.39 21.90 12.95
N ILE A 569 22.62 22.17 13.40
CA ILE A 569 23.74 22.44 12.50
C ILE A 569 23.97 21.22 11.59
N PHE A 570 24.11 20.03 12.15
CA PHE A 570 24.36 18.82 11.38
C PHE A 570 23.18 18.44 10.47
N MET A 571 21.96 18.57 10.97
CA MET A 571 20.76 18.31 10.18
C MET A 571 20.62 19.23 8.96
N ASN A 572 20.99 20.50 9.09
CA ASN A 572 20.77 21.50 8.03
C ASN A 572 22.03 21.82 7.20
N GLN A 573 23.20 21.30 7.56
CA GLN A 573 24.44 21.53 6.79
C GLN A 573 24.27 21.01 5.35
N GLY A 574 24.64 21.85 4.36
CA GLY A 574 24.65 21.46 2.94
C GLY A 574 23.28 21.34 2.28
N VAL A 575 22.24 21.98 2.84
CA VAL A 575 20.94 22.11 2.17
C VAL A 575 21.12 22.96 0.92
N GLU A 576 20.77 22.40 -0.23
CA GLU A 576 20.60 23.19 -1.46
C GLU A 576 19.38 24.08 -1.32
N LYS A 577 19.56 25.40 -1.54
CA LYS A 577 18.47 26.40 -1.47
C LYS A 577 17.56 26.29 -2.67
#